data_71c89bee245b9dbd44b4b48a9a6bc29f
#
_entry.id   71c89bee245b9dbd44b4b48a9a6bc29f
#
_cell.length_a   1.000
_cell.length_b   1.000
_cell.length_c   1.000
_cell.angle_alpha   90.00
_cell.angle_beta   90.00
_cell.angle_gamma   90.00
#
_symmetry.space_group_name_H-M   'P 1'
#
loop_
_entity.id
_entity.type
_entity.pdbx_description
1 polymer ?
#
loop_
_entity_poly.entity_id
_entity_poly.type
_entity_poly.pdbx_seq_one_letter_code
_entity_poly.pdbx_strand_id
1 'polypeptide(L)'
;SFGRGALRDSTGPVDLVYNRLTDFPLEAPAHAALRDAYLARAAVVTPHPRAHAIYADKRNLSLLTDAARLRAWGVDESTLNTLLRGIARTEMVSGADSDRLWAARRGLFFKSAAGFGSKAAYRGDKLTRRVWTEILAGQYIAQEVVPPGERRIGPQSTLKSDVRNYVYAGQVQLLAARIYQGQTTNLRTAGGGFAPVLTTLAPADQPNMSHSGRSSRSAPIASNTTPPARCEYRT
;
A
#
# COMPACT_ATOMS: atom_id res chain seq x y z
N SER A 1 -23.22 21.93 -3.20
CA SER A 1 -23.07 22.91 -4.28
C SER A 1 -21.79 23.73 -4.15
N PHE A 2 -21.30 24.26 -5.27
CA PHE A 2 -20.17 25.20 -5.30
C PHE A 2 -20.63 26.52 -5.94
N GLY A 3 -20.37 27.63 -5.28
CA GLY A 3 -20.70 28.95 -5.78
C GLY A 3 -20.21 30.08 -4.87
N ARG A 4 -20.02 31.28 -5.44
CA ARG A 4 -19.47 32.44 -4.72
C ARG A 4 -18.15 32.14 -3.99
N GLY A 5 -17.29 31.26 -4.58
CA GLY A 5 -16.00 30.92 -4.03
C GLY A 5 -16.02 29.96 -2.83
N ALA A 6 -17.15 29.34 -2.50
CA ALA A 6 -17.27 28.40 -1.40
C ALA A 6 -17.99 27.10 -1.79
N LEU A 7 -17.50 25.96 -1.29
CA LEU A 7 -18.23 24.71 -1.30
C LEU A 7 -19.24 24.72 -0.15
N ARG A 8 -20.48 24.28 -0.42
CA ARG A 8 -21.54 24.27 0.59
C ARG A 8 -22.33 22.98 0.55
N ASP A 9 -22.72 22.50 1.72
CA ASP A 9 -23.76 21.49 1.90
C ASP A 9 -25.05 22.09 2.49
N SER A 10 -25.93 21.26 3.03
CA SER A 10 -27.19 21.67 3.66
C SER A 10 -27.00 22.42 4.98
N THR A 11 -25.82 22.32 5.60
CA THR A 11 -25.51 22.90 6.92
C THR A 11 -24.66 24.17 6.82
N GLY A 12 -24.04 24.43 5.68
CA GLY A 12 -23.24 25.64 5.48
C GLY A 12 -22.01 25.44 4.59
N PRO A 13 -20.99 26.30 4.74
CA PRO A 13 -19.74 26.17 4.02
C PRO A 13 -18.94 24.94 4.49
N VAL A 14 -18.23 24.32 3.54
CA VAL A 14 -17.40 23.11 3.77
C VAL A 14 -15.94 23.47 3.50
N ASP A 15 -15.11 23.40 4.51
CA ASP A 15 -13.67 23.70 4.43
C ASP A 15 -12.83 22.47 4.11
N LEU A 16 -13.29 21.26 4.50
CA LEU A 16 -12.56 20.00 4.29
C LEU A 16 -13.51 18.89 3.84
N VAL A 17 -13.09 18.16 2.82
CA VAL A 17 -13.78 16.96 2.30
C VAL A 17 -12.88 15.75 2.46
N TYR A 18 -13.31 14.76 3.26
CA TYR A 18 -12.71 13.44 3.26
C TYR A 18 -13.28 12.63 2.09
N ASN A 19 -12.52 12.58 0.98
CA ASN A 19 -12.98 11.99 -0.27
C ASN A 19 -12.95 10.46 -0.22
N ARG A 20 -14.12 9.83 -0.38
CA ARG A 20 -14.29 8.37 -0.46
C ARG A 20 -14.88 7.92 -1.80
N LEU A 21 -14.97 8.82 -2.76
CA LEU A 21 -15.46 8.51 -4.10
C LEU A 21 -14.48 7.62 -4.85
N THR A 22 -15.02 6.77 -5.72
CA THR A 22 -14.22 5.94 -6.65
C THR A 22 -14.05 6.60 -8.02
N ASP A 23 -14.73 7.70 -8.27
CA ASP A 23 -14.45 8.64 -9.37
C ASP A 23 -13.29 9.54 -8.94
N PHE A 24 -12.07 8.99 -9.01
CA PHE A 24 -10.87 9.65 -8.50
C PHE A 24 -10.56 10.98 -9.20
N PRO A 25 -10.77 11.14 -10.54
CA PRO A 25 -10.55 12.42 -11.20
C PRO A 25 -11.71 13.41 -11.03
N LEU A 26 -12.82 13.02 -10.40
CA LEU A 26 -14.03 13.82 -10.23
C LEU A 26 -14.65 14.26 -11.57
N GLU A 27 -14.68 13.35 -12.55
CA GLU A 27 -15.18 13.62 -13.91
C GLU A 27 -16.71 13.48 -14.02
N ALA A 28 -17.31 12.66 -13.15
CA ALA A 28 -18.76 12.46 -13.19
C ALA A 28 -19.52 13.78 -12.93
N PRO A 29 -20.61 14.06 -13.68
CA PRO A 29 -21.39 15.28 -13.50
C PRO A 29 -21.87 15.49 -12.06
N ALA A 30 -22.20 14.42 -11.34
CA ALA A 30 -22.60 14.46 -9.93
C ALA A 30 -21.52 15.02 -9.00
N HIS A 31 -20.25 14.98 -9.41
CA HIS A 31 -19.11 15.44 -8.61
C HIS A 31 -18.58 16.81 -9.08
N ALA A 32 -19.23 17.47 -10.03
CA ALA A 32 -18.76 18.73 -10.61
C ALA A 32 -18.53 19.81 -9.55
N ALA A 33 -19.46 19.98 -8.59
CA ALA A 33 -19.31 20.97 -7.53
C ALA A 33 -18.05 20.73 -6.66
N LEU A 34 -17.70 19.46 -6.40
CA LEU A 34 -16.49 19.09 -5.65
C LEU A 34 -15.23 19.34 -6.49
N ARG A 35 -15.26 18.98 -7.78
CA ARG A 35 -14.16 19.27 -8.71
C ARG A 35 -13.88 20.75 -8.80
N ASP A 36 -14.92 21.56 -9.00
CA ASP A 36 -14.80 23.00 -9.16
C ASP A 36 -14.28 23.66 -7.88
N ALA A 37 -14.75 23.23 -6.71
CA ALA A 37 -14.22 23.67 -5.42
C ALA A 37 -12.74 23.29 -5.23
N TYR A 38 -12.34 22.07 -5.64
CA TYR A 38 -10.96 21.63 -5.60
C TYR A 38 -10.06 22.47 -6.51
N LEU A 39 -10.48 22.72 -7.74
CA LEU A 39 -9.74 23.54 -8.71
C LEU A 39 -9.63 25.00 -8.25
N ALA A 40 -10.68 25.54 -7.66
CA ALA A 40 -10.69 26.88 -7.08
C ALA A 40 -9.95 26.99 -5.73
N ARG A 41 -9.45 25.86 -5.17
CA ARG A 41 -8.84 25.81 -3.83
C ARG A 41 -9.77 26.32 -2.73
N ALA A 42 -11.06 26.17 -2.90
CA ALA A 42 -12.09 26.68 -1.99
C ALA A 42 -12.38 25.71 -0.83
N ALA A 43 -11.89 24.48 -0.91
CA ALA A 43 -11.95 23.50 0.16
C ALA A 43 -10.74 22.56 0.07
N VAL A 44 -10.30 22.02 1.21
CA VAL A 44 -9.31 20.94 1.26
C VAL A 44 -9.99 19.64 0.90
N VAL A 45 -9.49 18.96 -0.15
CA VAL A 45 -10.00 17.64 -0.56
C VAL A 45 -8.90 16.59 -0.29
N THR A 46 -9.18 15.61 0.55
CA THR A 46 -8.21 14.58 0.91
C THR A 46 -8.82 13.17 0.91
N PRO A 47 -8.24 12.16 0.23
CA PRO A 47 -7.23 12.31 -0.81
C PRO A 47 -7.78 13.06 -2.03
N HIS A 48 -6.95 13.86 -2.67
CA HIS A 48 -7.34 14.69 -3.79
C HIS A 48 -6.96 14.05 -5.15
N PRO A 49 -7.60 14.44 -6.27
CA PRO A 49 -7.39 13.82 -7.58
C PRO A 49 -5.94 13.76 -8.04
N ARG A 50 -5.16 14.83 -7.87
CA ARG A 50 -3.75 14.87 -8.24
C ARG A 50 -2.90 13.86 -7.46
N ALA A 51 -3.10 13.75 -6.15
CA ALA A 51 -2.37 12.76 -5.34
C ALA A 51 -2.70 11.35 -5.79
N HIS A 52 -3.99 11.06 -6.06
CA HIS A 52 -4.39 9.76 -6.58
C HIS A 52 -3.75 9.47 -7.95
N ALA A 53 -3.77 10.41 -8.88
CA ALA A 53 -3.20 10.23 -10.21
C ALA A 53 -1.69 9.94 -10.18
N ILE A 54 -0.95 10.58 -9.26
CA ILE A 54 0.51 10.41 -9.15
C ILE A 54 0.86 9.13 -8.37
N TYR A 55 0.24 8.89 -7.21
CA TYR A 55 0.72 7.89 -6.26
C TYR A 55 -0.03 6.55 -6.32
N ALA A 56 -1.26 6.52 -6.84
CA ALA A 56 -2.04 5.28 -6.92
C ALA A 56 -1.81 4.48 -8.21
N ASP A 57 -1.04 5.00 -9.15
CA ASP A 57 -0.68 4.31 -10.38
C ASP A 57 0.29 3.16 -10.07
N LYS A 58 -0.11 1.93 -10.43
CA LYS A 58 0.69 0.73 -10.16
C LYS A 58 1.97 0.65 -10.99
N ARG A 59 2.09 1.46 -12.04
CA ARG A 59 3.36 1.59 -12.79
C ARG A 59 4.50 2.07 -11.91
N ASN A 60 4.20 2.84 -10.86
CA ASN A 60 5.19 3.24 -9.88
C ASN A 60 5.87 2.05 -9.21
N LEU A 61 5.19 0.92 -9.06
CA LEU A 61 5.79 -0.30 -8.48
C LEU A 61 6.90 -0.87 -9.36
N SER A 62 6.78 -0.76 -10.70
CA SER A 62 7.85 -1.19 -11.60
C SER A 62 9.08 -0.29 -11.51
N LEU A 63 8.89 1.00 -11.28
CA LEU A 63 9.99 1.95 -11.04
C LEU A 63 10.67 1.69 -9.69
N LEU A 64 9.88 1.47 -8.63
CA LEU A 64 10.36 1.23 -7.28
C LEU A 64 11.05 -0.15 -7.10
N THR A 65 10.94 -1.05 -8.07
CA THR A 65 11.63 -2.34 -8.09
C THR A 65 12.72 -2.44 -9.17
N ASP A 66 13.01 -1.34 -9.88
CA ASP A 66 14.10 -1.24 -10.85
C ASP A 66 15.37 -0.68 -10.19
N ALA A 67 16.21 -1.58 -9.71
CA ALA A 67 17.43 -1.22 -9.00
C ALA A 67 18.39 -0.34 -9.81
N ALA A 68 18.51 -0.60 -11.13
CA ALA A 68 19.41 0.15 -11.99
C ALA A 68 18.94 1.60 -12.14
N ARG A 69 17.65 1.79 -12.34
CA ARG A 69 17.02 3.10 -12.47
C ARG A 69 17.08 3.90 -11.16
N LEU A 70 16.80 3.26 -10.03
CA LEU A 70 16.86 3.90 -8.72
C LEU A 70 18.27 4.39 -8.40
N ARG A 71 19.31 3.59 -8.71
CA ARG A 71 20.72 4.04 -8.58
C ARG A 71 21.03 5.21 -9.51
N ALA A 72 20.58 5.16 -10.76
CA ALA A 72 20.76 6.27 -11.69
C ALA A 72 20.08 7.57 -11.23
N TRP A 73 19.03 7.48 -10.42
CA TRP A 73 18.37 8.61 -9.79
C TRP A 73 19.02 9.06 -8.47
N GLY A 74 20.11 8.41 -8.04
CA GLY A 74 20.83 8.76 -6.83
C GLY A 74 20.19 8.25 -5.54
N VAL A 75 19.31 7.25 -5.61
CA VAL A 75 18.75 6.62 -4.42
C VAL A 75 19.86 5.84 -3.70
N ASP A 76 20.03 6.09 -2.40
CA ASP A 76 21.04 5.42 -1.59
C ASP A 76 20.75 3.92 -1.42
N GLU A 77 21.80 3.13 -1.20
CA GLU A 77 21.71 1.66 -1.11
C GLU A 77 20.84 1.17 0.06
N SER A 78 20.74 1.92 1.15
CA SER A 78 19.88 1.55 2.29
C SER A 78 18.41 1.63 1.90
N THR A 79 18.01 2.76 1.29
CA THR A 79 16.67 2.97 0.74
C THR A 79 16.37 1.96 -0.35
N LEU A 80 17.30 1.74 -1.30
CA LEU A 80 17.15 0.77 -2.37
C LEU A 80 16.89 -0.64 -1.81
N ASN A 81 17.70 -1.10 -0.87
CA ASN A 81 17.53 -2.41 -0.24
C ASN A 81 16.19 -2.54 0.51
N THR A 82 15.71 -1.45 1.10
CA THR A 82 14.40 -1.42 1.77
C THR A 82 13.28 -1.58 0.76
N LEU A 83 13.33 -0.86 -0.36
CA LEU A 83 12.35 -0.96 -1.43
C LEU A 83 12.31 -2.36 -2.05
N LEU A 84 13.47 -2.91 -2.42
CA LEU A 84 13.58 -4.22 -3.08
C LEU A 84 13.17 -5.38 -2.16
N ARG A 85 13.29 -5.25 -0.85
CA ARG A 85 12.81 -6.25 0.12
C ARG A 85 11.33 -6.08 0.44
N GLY A 86 10.81 -4.85 0.39
CA GLY A 86 9.45 -4.53 0.81
C GLY A 86 8.43 -4.59 -0.32
N ILE A 87 8.87 -4.44 -1.57
CA ILE A 87 7.98 -4.39 -2.74
C ILE A 87 8.23 -5.63 -3.60
N ALA A 88 7.18 -6.40 -3.87
CA ALA A 88 7.26 -7.53 -4.78
C ALA A 88 7.68 -7.05 -6.18
N ARG A 89 8.63 -7.77 -6.80
CA ARG A 89 9.13 -7.42 -8.12
C ARG A 89 7.98 -7.19 -9.09
N THR A 90 8.05 -6.07 -9.78
CA THR A 90 6.99 -5.61 -10.67
C THR A 90 7.60 -5.13 -11.96
N GLU A 91 6.97 -5.48 -13.07
CA GLU A 91 7.36 -5.02 -14.41
C GLU A 91 6.14 -4.63 -15.24
N MET A 92 6.35 -3.79 -16.24
CA MET A 92 5.31 -3.46 -17.21
C MET A 92 5.08 -4.65 -18.14
N VAL A 93 3.81 -4.94 -18.45
CA VAL A 93 3.49 -5.90 -19.50
C VAL A 93 3.69 -5.24 -20.86
N SER A 94 4.48 -5.88 -21.73
CA SER A 94 4.69 -5.47 -23.11
C SER A 94 4.47 -6.64 -24.07
N GLY A 95 4.13 -6.34 -25.31
CA GLY A 95 4.02 -7.36 -26.37
C GLY A 95 5.33 -8.10 -26.62
N ALA A 96 6.47 -7.40 -26.48
CA ALA A 96 7.80 -7.99 -26.64
C ALA A 96 8.12 -9.07 -25.59
N ASP A 97 7.53 -8.96 -24.40
CA ASP A 97 7.73 -9.89 -23.29
C ASP A 97 6.64 -10.96 -23.19
N SER A 98 5.71 -11.00 -24.13
CA SER A 98 4.50 -11.83 -24.09
C SER A 98 4.79 -13.28 -23.75
N ASP A 99 5.68 -13.93 -24.48
CA ASP A 99 5.96 -15.37 -24.32
C ASP A 99 6.67 -15.65 -23.01
N ARG A 100 7.60 -14.81 -22.60
CA ARG A 100 8.30 -14.90 -21.31
C ARG A 100 7.32 -14.78 -20.15
N LEU A 101 6.48 -13.75 -20.18
CA LEU A 101 5.49 -13.50 -19.11
C LEU A 101 4.41 -14.60 -19.07
N TRP A 102 3.99 -15.09 -20.25
CA TRP A 102 3.07 -16.21 -20.31
C TRP A 102 3.67 -17.49 -19.71
N ALA A 103 4.92 -17.79 -20.01
CA ALA A 103 5.61 -18.94 -19.42
C ALA A 103 5.73 -18.82 -17.90
N ALA A 104 6.09 -17.65 -17.40
CA ALA A 104 6.27 -17.36 -15.98
C ALA A 104 4.96 -17.09 -15.22
N ARG A 105 3.81 -17.01 -15.89
CA ARG A 105 2.54 -16.50 -15.35
C ARG A 105 2.08 -17.10 -14.03
N ARG A 106 2.40 -18.36 -13.76
CA ARG A 106 1.97 -19.04 -12.51
C ARG A 106 2.51 -18.37 -11.26
N GLY A 107 3.67 -17.73 -11.36
CA GLY A 107 4.30 -16.95 -10.29
C GLY A 107 3.93 -15.47 -10.31
N LEU A 108 3.02 -15.04 -11.18
CA LEU A 108 2.70 -13.63 -11.40
C LEU A 108 1.24 -13.30 -11.12
N PHE A 109 1.02 -12.06 -10.74
CA PHE A 109 -0.29 -11.43 -10.62
C PHE A 109 -0.35 -10.24 -11.59
N PHE A 110 -1.33 -10.24 -12.49
CA PHE A 110 -1.50 -9.18 -13.48
C PHE A 110 -2.55 -8.18 -13.01
N LYS A 111 -2.21 -6.90 -13.02
CA LYS A 111 -3.08 -5.84 -12.50
C LYS A 111 -3.13 -4.69 -13.50
N SER A 112 -4.32 -4.16 -13.77
CA SER A 112 -4.43 -2.92 -14.53
C SER A 112 -3.69 -1.78 -13.80
N ALA A 113 -2.94 -0.97 -14.52
CA ALA A 113 -2.14 0.13 -13.97
C ALA A 113 -3.00 1.10 -13.14
N ALA A 114 -4.16 1.49 -13.65
CA ALA A 114 -5.09 2.43 -12.99
C ALA A 114 -6.30 1.76 -12.32
N GLY A 115 -6.37 0.42 -12.26
CA GLY A 115 -7.51 -0.30 -11.68
C GLY A 115 -7.60 -0.22 -10.15
N PHE A 116 -8.80 -0.39 -9.60
CA PHE A 116 -9.08 -0.41 -8.17
C PHE A 116 -10.07 -1.54 -7.80
N GLY A 117 -10.17 -1.85 -6.50
CA GLY A 117 -11.18 -2.79 -5.97
C GLY A 117 -11.09 -4.20 -6.53
N SER A 118 -9.89 -4.69 -6.84
CA SER A 118 -9.63 -5.99 -7.49
C SER A 118 -10.25 -6.15 -8.90
N LYS A 119 -10.81 -5.10 -9.47
CA LYS A 119 -11.26 -5.10 -10.87
C LYS A 119 -10.04 -5.21 -11.78
N ALA A 120 -10.14 -6.03 -12.83
CA ALA A 120 -9.05 -6.28 -13.78
C ALA A 120 -7.72 -6.69 -13.08
N ALA A 121 -7.83 -7.58 -12.08
CA ALA A 121 -6.71 -8.15 -11.36
C ALA A 121 -6.77 -9.68 -11.47
N TYR A 122 -5.77 -10.27 -12.09
CA TYR A 122 -5.76 -11.67 -12.48
C TYR A 122 -4.56 -12.41 -11.91
N ARG A 123 -4.82 -13.48 -11.20
CA ARG A 123 -3.76 -14.41 -10.81
C ARG A 123 -3.35 -15.26 -12.00
N GLY A 124 -2.07 -15.31 -12.30
CA GLY A 124 -1.59 -15.86 -13.55
C GLY A 124 -1.81 -17.37 -13.75
N ASP A 125 -1.94 -18.15 -12.65
CA ASP A 125 -2.30 -19.57 -12.71
C ASP A 125 -3.75 -19.82 -13.18
N LYS A 126 -4.59 -18.78 -13.14
CA LYS A 126 -6.00 -18.79 -13.57
C LYS A 126 -6.24 -18.10 -14.91
N LEU A 127 -5.18 -17.60 -15.56
CA LEU A 127 -5.31 -16.90 -16.84
C LEU A 127 -5.76 -17.83 -17.97
N THR A 128 -6.75 -17.37 -18.70
CA THR A 128 -7.12 -17.93 -20.03
C THR A 128 -6.40 -17.16 -21.14
N ARG A 129 -6.28 -17.77 -22.33
CA ARG A 129 -5.70 -17.09 -23.50
C ARG A 129 -6.46 -15.81 -23.88
N ARG A 130 -7.79 -15.83 -23.77
CA ARG A 130 -8.61 -14.64 -24.03
C ARG A 130 -8.23 -13.48 -23.11
N VAL A 131 -8.19 -13.72 -21.79
CA VAL A 131 -7.81 -12.68 -20.82
C VAL A 131 -6.37 -12.23 -21.05
N TRP A 132 -5.48 -13.13 -21.47
CA TRP A 132 -4.10 -12.76 -21.82
C TRP A 132 -4.04 -11.77 -22.97
N THR A 133 -4.83 -11.96 -24.03
CA THR A 133 -4.94 -11.00 -25.14
C THR A 133 -5.44 -9.63 -24.66
N GLU A 134 -6.42 -9.61 -23.76
CA GLU A 134 -6.91 -8.36 -23.14
C GLU A 134 -5.82 -7.66 -22.30
N ILE A 135 -5.00 -8.42 -21.57
CA ILE A 135 -3.87 -7.88 -20.80
C ILE A 135 -2.83 -7.26 -21.73
N LEU A 136 -2.47 -7.92 -22.83
CA LEU A 136 -1.50 -7.41 -23.80
C LEU A 136 -1.99 -6.16 -24.53
N ALA A 137 -3.29 -6.02 -24.76
CA ALA A 137 -3.90 -4.84 -25.39
C ALA A 137 -4.06 -3.67 -24.42
N GLY A 138 -3.99 -3.92 -23.11
CA GLY A 138 -4.21 -2.91 -22.05
C GLY A 138 -2.92 -2.45 -21.38
N GLN A 139 -3.08 -1.53 -20.44
CA GLN A 139 -1.98 -1.09 -19.58
C GLN A 139 -1.97 -1.94 -18.31
N TYR A 140 -1.13 -2.94 -18.26
CA TYR A 140 -0.99 -3.86 -17.12
C TYR A 140 0.43 -3.90 -16.59
N ILE A 141 0.53 -4.21 -15.31
CA ILE A 141 1.76 -4.65 -14.67
C ILE A 141 1.69 -6.15 -14.38
N ALA A 142 2.84 -6.81 -14.43
CA ALA A 142 3.06 -8.14 -13.90
C ALA A 142 3.85 -8.02 -12.60
N GLN A 143 3.32 -8.55 -11.52
CA GLN A 143 3.92 -8.50 -10.19
C GLN A 143 4.08 -9.91 -9.64
N GLU A 144 5.19 -10.21 -8.99
CA GLU A 144 5.38 -11.48 -8.30
C GLU A 144 4.27 -11.75 -7.29
N VAL A 145 3.83 -13.00 -7.23
CA VAL A 145 2.84 -13.44 -6.24
C VAL A 145 3.47 -13.49 -4.87
N VAL A 146 2.95 -12.70 -3.96
CA VAL A 146 3.27 -12.80 -2.53
C VAL A 146 2.17 -13.64 -1.88
N PRO A 147 2.48 -14.84 -1.37
CA PRO A 147 1.50 -15.64 -0.65
C PRO A 147 0.98 -14.88 0.58
N PRO A 148 -0.34 -14.83 0.80
CA PRO A 148 -0.86 -14.26 2.03
C PRO A 148 -0.48 -15.13 3.22
N GLY A 149 -0.38 -14.53 4.40
CA GLY A 149 -0.31 -15.28 5.64
C GLY A 149 -1.61 -16.06 5.87
N GLU A 150 -1.56 -17.07 6.72
CA GLU A 150 -2.73 -17.84 7.12
C GLU A 150 -2.95 -17.73 8.63
N ARG A 151 -4.21 -17.66 9.06
CA ARG A 151 -4.59 -17.64 10.47
C ARG A 151 -5.69 -18.66 10.74
N ARG A 152 -5.44 -19.51 11.72
CA ARG A 152 -6.45 -20.44 12.25
C ARG A 152 -7.41 -19.62 13.13
N ILE A 153 -8.69 -19.64 12.81
CA ILE A 153 -9.76 -18.93 13.53
C ILE A 153 -10.69 -19.89 14.27
N GLY A 154 -10.39 -21.19 14.23
CA GLY A 154 -11.15 -22.24 14.91
C GLY A 154 -10.51 -23.60 14.65
N PRO A 155 -11.07 -24.69 15.22
CA PRO A 155 -10.46 -26.01 15.13
C PRO A 155 -10.30 -26.50 13.67
N GLN A 156 -11.18 -26.06 12.76
CA GLN A 156 -11.23 -26.52 11.38
C GLN A 156 -11.27 -25.36 10.37
N SER A 157 -11.05 -24.11 10.81
CA SER A 157 -11.16 -22.96 9.93
C SER A 157 -9.85 -22.16 9.89
N THR A 158 -9.31 -22.04 8.68
CA THR A 158 -8.13 -21.21 8.38
C THR A 158 -8.50 -20.16 7.34
N LEU A 159 -8.20 -18.92 7.62
CA LEU A 159 -8.40 -17.80 6.70
C LEU A 159 -7.05 -17.19 6.30
N LYS A 160 -7.02 -16.61 5.13
CA LYS A 160 -5.92 -15.78 4.67
C LYS A 160 -5.85 -14.49 5.45
N SER A 161 -4.65 -14.01 5.68
CA SER A 161 -4.43 -12.75 6.39
C SER A 161 -3.34 -11.93 5.71
N ASP A 162 -3.51 -10.63 5.71
CA ASP A 162 -2.46 -9.67 5.42
C ASP A 162 -2.52 -8.52 6.41
N VAL A 163 -1.38 -7.86 6.64
CA VAL A 163 -1.27 -6.71 7.53
C VAL A 163 -1.19 -5.44 6.72
N ARG A 164 -1.97 -4.44 7.10
CA ARG A 164 -1.95 -3.11 6.53
C ARG A 164 -1.36 -2.12 7.51
N ASN A 165 -0.35 -1.41 7.06
CA ASN A 165 0.19 -0.24 7.75
C ASN A 165 -0.56 1.00 7.25
N TYR A 166 -1.12 1.77 8.16
CA TYR A 166 -1.67 3.10 7.88
C TYR A 166 -0.60 4.11 8.28
N VAL A 167 -0.06 4.79 7.28
CA VAL A 167 1.09 5.69 7.46
C VAL A 167 0.66 7.12 7.17
N TYR A 168 1.06 8.05 8.04
CA TYR A 168 0.91 9.48 7.83
C TYR A 168 2.21 10.19 8.20
N ALA A 169 2.67 11.10 7.34
CA ALA A 169 3.92 11.84 7.52
C ALA A 169 5.13 10.96 7.90
N GLY A 170 5.25 9.79 7.26
CA GLY A 170 6.33 8.84 7.52
C GLY A 170 6.18 7.99 8.79
N GLN A 171 5.11 8.20 9.57
CA GLN A 171 4.86 7.46 10.82
C GLN A 171 3.71 6.48 10.67
N VAL A 172 3.87 5.25 11.14
CA VAL A 172 2.80 4.26 11.21
C VAL A 172 1.82 4.67 12.32
N GLN A 173 0.59 4.99 11.92
CA GLN A 173 -0.47 5.40 12.83
C GLN A 173 -1.31 4.23 13.33
N LEU A 174 -1.47 3.20 12.49
CA LEU A 174 -2.30 2.04 12.79
C LEU A 174 -1.80 0.83 12.03
N LEU A 175 -1.82 -0.33 12.69
CA LEU A 175 -1.68 -1.64 12.08
C LEU A 175 -3.02 -2.36 12.14
N ALA A 176 -3.50 -2.89 11.03
CA ALA A 176 -4.71 -3.69 10.99
C ALA A 176 -4.51 -4.91 10.08
N ALA A 177 -4.92 -6.08 10.56
CA ALA A 177 -4.97 -7.27 9.72
C ALA A 177 -6.28 -7.29 8.93
N ARG A 178 -6.22 -7.78 7.69
CA ARG A 178 -7.39 -8.14 6.90
C ARG A 178 -7.46 -9.66 6.85
N ILE A 179 -8.62 -10.19 7.18
CA ILE A 179 -8.89 -11.63 7.22
C ILE A 179 -9.92 -11.94 6.13
N TYR A 180 -9.62 -12.93 5.27
CA TYR A 180 -10.47 -13.21 4.10
C TYR A 180 -10.26 -14.61 3.54
N GLN A 181 -11.13 -14.99 2.58
CA GLN A 181 -10.98 -16.17 1.72
C GLN A 181 -10.91 -15.73 0.25
N GLY A 182 -10.50 -16.64 -0.62
CA GLY A 182 -10.44 -16.40 -2.06
C GLY A 182 -9.08 -15.97 -2.58
N GLN A 183 -9.04 -15.50 -3.82
CA GLN A 183 -7.80 -15.07 -4.51
C GLN A 183 -7.40 -13.64 -4.17
N THR A 184 -8.38 -12.80 -3.91
CA THR A 184 -8.21 -11.39 -3.56
C THR A 184 -8.90 -11.11 -2.24
N THR A 185 -8.49 -10.04 -1.56
CA THR A 185 -9.08 -9.64 -0.28
C THR A 185 -10.58 -9.39 -0.45
N ASN A 186 -11.38 -10.23 0.21
CA ASN A 186 -12.83 -10.12 0.26
C ASN A 186 -13.31 -10.11 1.71
N LEU A 187 -13.63 -8.96 2.21
CA LEU A 187 -14.06 -8.77 3.61
C LEU A 187 -15.51 -9.26 3.86
N ARG A 188 -16.25 -9.65 2.82
CA ARG A 188 -17.61 -10.21 2.94
C ARG A 188 -17.62 -11.73 3.20
N THR A 189 -16.45 -12.35 3.26
CA THR A 189 -16.29 -13.75 3.63
C THR A 189 -16.75 -13.99 5.06
N ALA A 190 -17.43 -15.10 5.32
CA ALA A 190 -17.79 -15.51 6.68
C ALA A 190 -16.52 -15.60 7.56
N GLY A 191 -16.50 -14.91 8.70
CA GLY A 191 -15.35 -14.75 9.56
C GLY A 191 -14.27 -13.80 9.02
N GLY A 192 -14.50 -13.18 7.84
CA GLY A 192 -13.63 -12.16 7.26
C GLY A 192 -13.89 -10.78 7.85
N GLY A 193 -12.94 -9.87 7.64
CA GLY A 193 -13.04 -8.49 8.11
C GLY A 193 -11.70 -7.90 8.48
N PHE A 194 -11.73 -6.87 9.32
CA PHE A 194 -10.55 -6.30 9.93
C PHE A 194 -10.36 -6.87 11.34
N ALA A 195 -9.09 -7.10 11.71
CA ALA A 195 -8.70 -7.50 13.05
C ALA A 195 -7.57 -6.59 13.56
N PRO A 196 -7.51 -6.32 14.87
CA PRO A 196 -6.39 -5.59 15.45
C PRO A 196 -5.10 -6.41 15.31
N VAL A 197 -3.99 -5.71 15.16
CA VAL A 197 -2.66 -6.29 15.22
C VAL A 197 -2.03 -5.87 16.54
N LEU A 198 -1.69 -6.87 17.34
CA LEU A 198 -0.99 -6.63 18.60
C LEU A 198 0.50 -6.84 18.37
N THR A 199 1.33 -5.94 18.87
CA THR A 199 2.77 -6.08 18.91
C THR A 199 3.20 -6.48 20.32
N THR A 200 4.08 -7.46 20.44
CA THR A 200 4.78 -7.68 21.71
C THR A 200 5.88 -6.64 21.79
N LEU A 201 5.96 -5.93 22.91
CA LEU A 201 7.14 -5.16 23.21
C LEU A 201 8.30 -6.15 23.30
N ALA A 202 9.43 -5.85 22.62
CA ALA A 202 10.66 -6.57 22.88
C ALA A 202 10.92 -6.48 24.39
N PRO A 203 11.39 -7.57 25.05
CA PRO A 203 11.82 -7.46 26.43
C PRO A 203 12.78 -6.26 26.49
N ALA A 204 12.47 -5.27 27.32
CA ALA A 204 13.42 -4.22 27.59
C ALA A 204 14.70 -4.92 28.06
N ASP A 205 15.85 -4.58 27.45
CA ASP A 205 17.16 -4.99 27.96
C ASP A 205 17.16 -4.63 29.46
N GLN A 206 17.04 -5.63 30.30
CA GLN A 206 17.19 -5.42 31.72
C GLN A 206 18.62 -4.92 31.93
N PRO A 207 18.83 -3.73 32.50
CA PRO A 207 20.18 -3.30 32.80
C PRO A 207 20.78 -4.35 33.75
N ASN A 208 21.87 -4.94 33.30
CA ASN A 208 22.63 -5.90 34.07
C ASN A 208 23.10 -5.24 35.36
N MET A 209 22.40 -5.49 36.46
CA MET A 209 22.79 -5.05 37.81
C MET A 209 23.97 -5.89 38.30
N SER A 210 25.10 -5.71 37.68
CA SER A 210 26.36 -6.13 38.32
C SER A 210 26.81 -5.01 39.26
N HIS A 211 26.79 -5.31 40.56
CA HIS A 211 27.38 -4.48 41.60
C HIS A 211 28.87 -4.27 41.29
N SER A 212 29.33 -3.04 41.22
CA SER A 212 30.49 -2.49 41.94
C SER A 212 30.93 -1.12 41.43
N GLY A 213 31.19 -0.20 42.34
CA GLY A 213 32.25 0.79 42.26
C GLY A 213 31.88 2.19 41.76
N ARG A 214 31.73 3.09 42.69
CA ARG A 214 31.79 4.55 42.57
C ARG A 214 32.88 5.05 41.60
N SER A 215 32.54 5.95 40.69
CA SER A 215 33.35 7.17 40.49
C SER A 215 32.56 8.18 39.65
N SER A 216 32.53 9.40 40.15
CA SER A 216 31.99 10.60 39.53
C SER A 216 32.79 11.04 38.32
N ARG A 217 32.13 11.36 37.19
CA ARG A 217 32.49 12.49 36.30
C ARG A 217 31.43 12.71 35.23
N SER A 218 31.21 13.98 35.00
CA SER A 218 30.37 14.72 34.07
C SER A 218 30.05 14.10 32.71
N ALA A 219 28.79 14.20 32.28
CA ALA A 219 28.22 13.81 30.98
C ALA A 219 28.47 14.86 29.87
N PRO A 220 28.53 14.42 28.62
CA PRO A 220 28.12 15.23 27.49
C PRO A 220 26.80 14.69 26.90
N ILE A 221 26.02 15.60 26.37
CA ILE A 221 24.72 15.44 25.75
C ILE A 221 24.83 14.53 24.51
N ALA A 222 24.11 13.41 24.48
CA ALA A 222 24.02 12.54 23.34
C ALA A 222 22.69 12.73 22.63
N SER A 223 22.77 12.95 21.33
CA SER A 223 21.67 13.04 20.38
C SER A 223 20.94 11.69 20.25
N ASN A 224 19.64 11.69 20.52
CA ASN A 224 18.76 10.52 20.39
C ASN A 224 18.40 10.28 18.92
N THR A 225 19.05 9.32 18.27
CA THR A 225 18.55 8.69 17.06
C THR A 225 18.27 7.22 17.36
N THR A 226 17.03 6.90 17.61
CA THR A 226 16.56 5.51 17.81
C THR A 226 16.40 4.86 16.43
N PRO A 227 17.03 3.72 16.14
CA PRO A 227 16.79 2.99 14.90
C PRO A 227 15.41 2.32 14.92
N PRO A 228 14.77 2.12 13.75
CA PRO A 228 13.44 1.51 13.68
C PRO A 228 13.48 0.04 14.10
N ALA A 229 12.47 -0.37 14.88
CA ALA A 229 12.28 -1.72 15.36
C ALA A 229 12.21 -2.74 14.21
N ARG A 230 13.00 -3.78 14.32
CA ARG A 230 12.98 -4.94 13.42
C ARG A 230 11.70 -5.75 13.66
N CYS A 231 10.85 -5.86 12.66
CA CYS A 231 9.69 -6.76 12.68
C CYS A 231 10.16 -8.17 12.28
N GLU A 232 10.40 -9.05 13.22
CA GLU A 232 10.61 -10.48 12.94
C GLU A 232 9.26 -11.20 13.00
N TYR A 233 8.86 -11.75 11.87
CA TYR A 233 7.68 -12.62 11.80
C TYR A 233 8.11 -14.04 12.20
N ARG A 234 7.68 -14.52 13.36
CA ARG A 234 7.65 -15.96 13.63
C ARG A 234 6.33 -16.52 13.09
N THR A 235 6.47 -17.50 12.21
CA THR A 235 5.40 -18.36 11.66
C THR A 235 4.76 -19.23 12.74
#